data_a3590afe6f727568aa74b52c1b028a8b
#
_entry.id   a3590afe6f727568aa74b52c1b028a8b
#
_cell.length_a   1.000
_cell.length_b   1.000
_cell.length_c   1.000
_cell.angle_alpha   90.00
_cell.angle_beta   90.00
_cell.angle_gamma   90.00
#
_symmetry.space_group_name_H-M   'P 1'
#
loop_
_entity.id
_entity.type
_entity.pdbx_description
1 polymer ?
#
loop_
_entity_poly.entity_id
_entity_poly.type
_entity_poly.pdbx_seq_one_letter_code
_entity_poly.pdbx_strand_id
1 'polypeptide(L)'
;MPDFRIKDHPVLTAPGDATVPFSWKGQDMKAREGEVISSALFANGVRVFGHHHKDGSPQGIYCANGQCAQCSVVADGLSVKSCMVAVKPGMKVEPLEGKAGLIDAPGPLQFHEIETVDTEVLILGGGPAGLSAAIELAKAGVGVILIDDKAALGGKLVLQTHKFFGSIDACHAGTRGMDIGEKLEAQVRSYENVRIWTETTALSVFSDRKVGVLRQGHYVLVRPQIILVATGARERSLVFKGNSLPGVYGAGAFQTLVNRDLVRPSERLFVIGGGNVGLIAAYHALQAGIQVVGLCEALDECGGYKVHKDKLVRMGVPIHTRHTVVC
;
A
#
# COMPACT_ATOMS: atom_id res chain seq x y z
N MET A 1 7.73 -12.02 22.93
CA MET A 1 6.73 -12.12 21.84
C MET A 1 7.44 -12.56 20.57
N PRO A 2 6.80 -13.32 19.67
CA PRO A 2 7.40 -13.64 18.39
C PRO A 2 7.64 -12.34 17.60
N ASP A 3 8.79 -12.24 16.90
CA ASP A 3 9.10 -11.14 16.00
C ASP A 3 8.99 -11.62 14.54
N PHE A 4 7.94 -11.18 13.85
CA PHE A 4 7.68 -11.57 12.46
C PHE A 4 8.31 -10.63 11.43
N ARG A 5 9.22 -9.75 11.84
CA ARG A 5 9.96 -8.89 10.92
C ARG A 5 10.94 -9.71 10.08
N ILE A 6 10.98 -9.43 8.79
CA ILE A 6 11.97 -9.99 7.88
C ILE A 6 13.29 -9.27 8.17
N LYS A 7 14.29 -10.05 8.62
CA LYS A 7 15.64 -9.55 8.97
C LYS A 7 16.66 -9.77 7.87
N ASP A 8 16.37 -10.72 7.00
CA ASP A 8 17.20 -11.04 5.83
C ASP A 8 16.31 -11.16 4.58
N HIS A 9 16.70 -10.46 3.52
CA HIS A 9 15.99 -10.47 2.25
C HIS A 9 16.99 -10.32 1.10
N PRO A 10 16.90 -11.12 0.03
CA PRO A 10 17.94 -11.18 -1.03
C PRO A 10 18.06 -9.90 -1.87
N VAL A 11 17.12 -8.95 -1.72
CA VAL A 11 17.05 -7.72 -2.53
C VAL A 11 16.92 -6.47 -1.67
N LEU A 12 16.13 -6.54 -0.61
CA LEU A 12 15.78 -5.38 0.22
C LEU A 12 16.69 -5.32 1.44
N THR A 13 17.12 -4.12 1.80
CA THR A 13 17.82 -3.87 3.05
C THR A 13 16.79 -3.84 4.19
N ALA A 14 16.96 -4.72 5.17
CA ALA A 14 16.12 -4.69 6.35
C ALA A 14 16.39 -3.40 7.14
N PRO A 15 15.35 -2.62 7.50
CA PRO A 15 15.54 -1.48 8.40
C PRO A 15 15.98 -1.96 9.78
N GLY A 16 16.59 -1.06 10.55
CA GLY A 16 17.10 -1.35 11.89
C GLY A 16 16.10 -1.97 12.87
N ASP A 17 16.51 -2.10 14.11
CA ASP A 17 15.72 -2.73 15.17
C ASP A 17 14.46 -1.92 15.53
N ALA A 18 13.49 -2.59 16.11
CA ALA A 18 12.27 -1.96 16.63
C ALA A 18 12.56 -1.26 17.95
N THR A 19 12.61 0.07 17.92
CA THR A 19 12.98 0.92 19.07
C THR A 19 11.86 1.83 19.54
N VAL A 20 10.87 2.11 18.70
CA VAL A 20 9.74 3.03 19.00
C VAL A 20 8.74 2.32 19.91
N PRO A 21 8.56 2.74 21.18
CA PRO A 21 7.61 2.13 22.10
C PRO A 21 6.18 2.57 21.76
N PHE A 22 5.23 1.64 21.84
CA PHE A 22 3.79 1.90 21.77
C PHE A 22 3.06 0.81 22.56
N SER A 23 1.75 0.95 22.75
CA SER A 23 0.96 -0.08 23.40
C SER A 23 -0.21 -0.57 22.54
N TRP A 24 -0.55 -1.85 22.69
CA TRP A 24 -1.75 -2.47 22.14
C TRP A 24 -2.55 -3.11 23.28
N LYS A 25 -3.78 -2.66 23.51
CA LYS A 25 -4.62 -3.14 24.63
C LYS A 25 -3.87 -3.08 25.98
N GLY A 26 -3.12 -2.00 26.19
CA GLY A 26 -2.31 -1.81 27.39
C GLY A 26 -1.02 -2.66 27.47
N GLN A 27 -0.72 -3.51 26.49
CA GLN A 27 0.52 -4.28 26.42
C GLN A 27 1.59 -3.51 25.66
N ASP A 28 2.78 -3.39 26.26
CA ASP A 28 3.91 -2.72 25.64
C ASP A 28 4.42 -3.49 24.40
N MET A 29 4.63 -2.77 23.32
CA MET A 29 5.16 -3.25 22.05
C MET A 29 6.20 -2.30 21.49
N LYS A 30 6.94 -2.75 20.48
CA LYS A 30 7.92 -1.92 19.79
C LYS A 30 7.69 -1.94 18.29
N ALA A 31 7.83 -0.78 17.66
CA ALA A 31 7.82 -0.57 16.23
C ALA A 31 9.19 -0.11 15.73
N ARG A 32 9.48 -0.29 14.45
CA ARG A 32 10.56 0.40 13.76
C ARG A 32 10.16 1.86 13.51
N GLU A 33 11.12 2.73 13.36
CA GLU A 33 10.86 4.11 12.95
C GLU A 33 10.16 4.15 11.59
N GLY A 34 9.07 4.94 11.48
CA GLY A 34 8.24 5.02 10.29
C GLY A 34 7.34 3.80 10.01
N GLU A 35 7.41 2.74 10.82
CA GLU A 35 6.55 1.55 10.67
C GLU A 35 5.09 1.92 10.93
N VAL A 36 4.19 1.56 10.02
CA VAL A 36 2.76 1.81 10.21
C VAL A 36 2.17 0.88 11.28
N ILE A 37 1.12 1.33 11.96
CA ILE A 37 0.49 0.61 13.08
C ILE A 37 0.16 -0.84 12.70
N SER A 38 -0.42 -1.08 11.51
CA SER A 38 -0.80 -2.43 11.08
C SER A 38 0.40 -3.37 10.96
N SER A 39 1.50 -2.89 10.43
CA SER A 39 2.73 -3.69 10.25
C SER A 39 3.43 -3.92 11.59
N ALA A 40 3.45 -2.91 12.47
CA ALA A 40 3.96 -3.06 13.82
C ALA A 40 3.17 -4.09 14.63
N LEU A 41 1.83 -4.05 14.59
CA LEU A 41 0.97 -5.05 15.23
C LEU A 41 1.24 -6.45 14.68
N PHE A 42 1.31 -6.58 13.34
CA PHE A 42 1.61 -7.84 12.68
C PHE A 42 2.98 -8.41 13.06
N ALA A 43 3.99 -7.56 13.10
CA ALA A 43 5.34 -7.93 13.50
C ALA A 43 5.40 -8.46 14.94
N ASN A 44 4.56 -7.93 15.82
CA ASN A 44 4.40 -8.38 17.21
C ASN A 44 3.37 -9.52 17.38
N GLY A 45 2.86 -10.11 16.28
CA GLY A 45 2.00 -11.30 16.32
C GLY A 45 0.50 -11.02 16.40
N VAL A 46 0.06 -9.76 16.38
CA VAL A 46 -1.36 -9.40 16.35
C VAL A 46 -1.91 -9.56 14.94
N ARG A 47 -2.97 -10.34 14.77
CA ARG A 47 -3.60 -10.63 13.48
C ARG A 47 -5.01 -10.04 13.38
N VAL A 48 -5.73 -9.96 14.50
CA VAL A 48 -7.09 -9.43 14.60
C VAL A 48 -7.03 -8.07 15.25
N PHE A 49 -7.53 -7.05 14.56
CA PHE A 49 -7.48 -5.64 14.97
C PHE A 49 -8.82 -5.15 15.55
N GLY A 50 -9.86 -5.95 15.46
CA GLY A 50 -11.20 -5.67 15.93
C GLY A 50 -12.21 -6.62 15.32
N HIS A 51 -13.49 -6.36 15.56
CA HIS A 51 -14.59 -7.17 15.04
C HIS A 51 -15.61 -6.31 14.32
N HIS A 52 -16.17 -6.85 13.25
CA HIS A 52 -17.17 -6.13 12.47
C HIS A 52 -18.47 -6.00 13.27
N HIS A 53 -19.02 -4.77 13.33
CA HIS A 53 -20.13 -4.42 14.21
C HIS A 53 -21.48 -5.12 13.92
N LYS A 54 -21.65 -5.69 12.72
CA LYS A 54 -22.90 -6.35 12.34
C LYS A 54 -22.92 -7.85 12.63
N ASP A 55 -21.81 -8.52 12.34
CA ASP A 55 -21.75 -9.99 12.34
C ASP A 55 -20.65 -10.54 13.26
N GLY A 56 -19.88 -9.67 13.94
CA GLY A 56 -18.79 -10.08 14.83
C GLY A 56 -17.60 -10.72 14.13
N SER A 57 -17.52 -10.70 12.79
CA SER A 57 -16.41 -11.30 12.06
C SER A 57 -15.09 -10.59 12.39
N PRO A 58 -13.98 -11.35 12.56
CA PRO A 58 -12.69 -10.74 12.86
C PRO A 58 -12.18 -9.92 11.70
N GLN A 59 -11.60 -8.76 12.01
CA GLN A 59 -11.02 -7.82 11.05
C GLN A 59 -9.52 -7.69 11.23
N GLY A 60 -8.79 -7.48 10.14
CA GLY A 60 -7.34 -7.33 10.13
C GLY A 60 -6.86 -6.69 8.84
N ILE A 61 -5.61 -6.93 8.46
CA ILE A 61 -5.07 -6.42 7.19
C ILE A 61 -5.70 -7.17 6.02
N TYR A 62 -6.20 -6.41 5.03
CA TYR A 62 -6.73 -6.96 3.77
C TYR A 62 -6.12 -6.28 2.55
N CYS A 63 -6.14 -4.93 2.44
CA CYS A 63 -5.61 -4.19 1.29
C CYS A 63 -4.25 -3.52 1.54
N ALA A 64 -3.89 -3.24 2.78
CA ALA A 64 -2.67 -2.56 3.23
C ALA A 64 -2.36 -1.22 2.51
N ASN A 65 -3.38 -0.53 1.97
CA ASN A 65 -3.21 0.70 1.19
C ASN A 65 -4.33 1.75 1.41
N GLY A 66 -5.06 1.65 2.53
CA GLY A 66 -6.05 2.65 2.93
C GLY A 66 -7.44 2.51 2.29
N GLN A 67 -7.69 1.54 1.40
CA GLN A 67 -8.93 1.48 0.61
C GLN A 67 -10.10 0.74 1.29
N CYS A 68 -9.84 -0.32 2.07
CA CYS A 68 -10.90 -1.23 2.55
C CYS A 68 -11.39 -0.97 3.97
N ALA A 69 -10.67 -0.23 4.81
CA ALA A 69 -10.96 0.02 6.23
C ALA A 69 -10.99 -1.22 7.16
N GLN A 70 -10.66 -2.43 6.69
CA GLN A 70 -10.63 -3.65 7.50
C GLN A 70 -9.58 -3.60 8.62
N CYS A 71 -8.56 -2.77 8.49
CA CYS A 71 -7.50 -2.57 9.46
C CYS A 71 -7.75 -1.39 10.42
N SER A 72 -9.00 -0.96 10.59
CA SER A 72 -9.32 0.17 11.47
C SER A 72 -9.04 -0.17 12.93
N VAL A 73 -8.42 0.76 13.64
CA VAL A 73 -8.09 0.71 15.07
C VAL A 73 -8.39 2.07 15.70
N VAL A 74 -8.36 2.15 17.02
CA VAL A 74 -8.36 3.41 17.75
C VAL A 74 -6.93 3.71 18.18
N ALA A 75 -6.35 4.81 17.71
CA ALA A 75 -5.02 5.27 18.06
C ALA A 75 -5.13 6.63 18.76
N ASP A 76 -4.68 6.71 20.02
CA ASP A 76 -4.79 7.91 20.88
C ASP A 76 -6.21 8.51 20.89
N GLY A 77 -7.23 7.64 20.94
CA GLY A 77 -8.65 8.02 20.93
C GLY A 77 -9.26 8.27 19.54
N LEU A 78 -8.47 8.31 18.48
CA LEU A 78 -8.92 8.52 17.09
C LEU A 78 -9.11 7.21 16.35
N SER A 79 -10.23 7.02 15.65
CA SER A 79 -10.39 5.92 14.70
C SER A 79 -9.58 6.19 13.44
N VAL A 80 -8.61 5.31 13.16
CA VAL A 80 -7.69 5.44 12.03
C VAL A 80 -7.59 4.13 11.25
N LYS A 81 -7.21 4.24 9.98
CA LYS A 81 -6.77 3.07 9.18
C LYS A 81 -5.31 2.78 9.52
N SER A 82 -5.08 1.73 10.27
CA SER A 82 -3.74 1.39 10.81
C SER A 82 -2.66 1.19 9.75
N CYS A 83 -3.03 0.87 8.51
CA CYS A 83 -2.09 0.75 7.39
C CYS A 83 -1.63 2.10 6.78
N MET A 84 -2.18 3.22 7.28
CA MET A 84 -1.90 4.57 6.78
C MET A 84 -1.26 5.48 7.83
N VAL A 85 -1.13 5.02 9.07
CA VAL A 85 -0.64 5.84 10.19
C VAL A 85 0.61 5.20 10.76
N ALA A 86 1.71 5.97 10.78
CA ALA A 86 2.95 5.55 11.41
C ALA A 86 2.83 5.55 12.94
N VAL A 87 3.49 4.60 13.58
CA VAL A 87 3.57 4.54 15.04
C VAL A 87 4.40 5.72 15.56
N LYS A 88 3.90 6.37 16.61
CA LYS A 88 4.60 7.43 17.34
C LYS A 88 5.01 6.92 18.72
N PRO A 89 6.11 7.42 19.32
CA PRO A 89 6.52 7.05 20.66
C PRO A 89 5.41 7.28 21.69
N GLY A 90 5.09 6.25 22.48
CA GLY A 90 4.06 6.31 23.50
C GLY A 90 2.61 6.20 23.00
N MET A 91 2.39 5.99 21.70
CA MET A 91 1.05 5.84 21.11
C MET A 91 0.29 4.71 21.77
N LYS A 92 -0.98 4.95 22.11
CA LYS A 92 -1.90 3.95 22.63
C LYS A 92 -2.82 3.47 21.53
N VAL A 93 -2.77 2.19 21.21
CA VAL A 93 -3.58 1.57 20.15
C VAL A 93 -4.52 0.55 20.76
N GLU A 94 -5.80 0.68 20.41
CA GLU A 94 -6.86 -0.21 20.87
C GLU A 94 -7.63 -0.79 19.66
N PRO A 95 -8.24 -1.97 19.79
CA PRO A 95 -9.10 -2.50 18.75
C PRO A 95 -10.30 -1.57 18.52
N LEU A 96 -10.73 -1.46 17.27
CA LEU A 96 -12.01 -0.83 16.98
C LEU A 96 -13.11 -1.87 17.16
N GLU A 97 -13.84 -1.76 18.27
CA GLU A 97 -15.02 -2.58 18.54
C GLU A 97 -16.28 -1.77 18.25
N GLY A 98 -17.14 -2.30 17.37
CA GLY A 98 -18.36 -1.60 16.99
C GLY A 98 -18.16 -0.49 15.95
N LYS A 99 -18.81 0.65 16.16
CA LYS A 99 -18.70 1.84 15.30
C LYS A 99 -17.65 2.80 15.84
N ALA A 100 -16.93 3.45 14.93
CA ALA A 100 -16.05 4.56 15.32
C ALA A 100 -16.85 5.66 16.03
N GLY A 101 -16.41 6.02 17.23
CA GLY A 101 -16.93 7.19 17.95
C GLY A 101 -16.44 8.47 17.29
N LEU A 102 -17.25 9.51 17.36
CA LEU A 102 -16.79 10.87 17.09
C LEU A 102 -16.10 11.40 18.36
N ILE A 103 -15.04 12.15 18.16
CA ILE A 103 -14.40 12.86 19.27
C ILE A 103 -15.22 14.13 19.55
N ASP A 104 -15.52 14.35 20.82
CA ASP A 104 -16.07 15.62 21.24
C ASP A 104 -15.04 16.73 20.98
N ALA A 105 -15.42 17.71 20.19
CA ALA A 105 -14.55 18.85 19.91
C ALA A 105 -14.29 19.62 21.21
N PRO A 106 -13.03 19.79 21.65
CA PRO A 106 -12.72 20.50 22.87
C PRO A 106 -12.86 22.03 22.67
N GLY A 107 -14.09 22.55 22.73
CA GLY A 107 -14.33 23.98 22.67
C GLY A 107 -15.05 24.48 21.41
N PRO A 108 -15.21 25.81 21.26
CA PRO A 108 -15.89 26.37 20.12
C PRO A 108 -15.14 26.12 18.81
N LEU A 109 -15.90 25.91 17.74
CA LEU A 109 -15.34 25.74 16.39
C LEU A 109 -14.52 26.97 16.00
N GLN A 110 -13.27 26.74 15.60
CA GLN A 110 -12.43 27.79 15.02
C GLN A 110 -12.48 27.64 13.50
N PHE A 111 -12.88 28.71 12.82
CA PHE A 111 -12.89 28.78 11.37
C PHE A 111 -11.58 29.42 10.92
N HIS A 112 -10.91 28.77 9.97
CA HIS A 112 -9.70 29.27 9.31
C HIS A 112 -9.99 29.55 7.84
N GLU A 113 -9.32 30.54 7.26
CA GLU A 113 -9.33 30.71 5.83
C GLU A 113 -8.73 29.47 5.13
N ILE A 114 -9.41 29.02 4.07
CA ILE A 114 -8.94 27.89 3.29
C ILE A 114 -7.89 28.40 2.30
N GLU A 115 -6.67 27.88 2.44
CA GLU A 115 -5.60 28.12 1.46
C GLU A 115 -6.06 27.70 0.08
N THR A 116 -5.87 28.57 -0.91
CA THR A 116 -6.18 28.28 -2.33
C THR A 116 -4.93 28.37 -3.17
N VAL A 117 -4.67 27.35 -3.97
CA VAL A 117 -3.45 27.21 -4.78
C VAL A 117 -3.81 27.00 -6.23
N ASP A 118 -3.24 27.81 -7.12
CA ASP A 118 -3.40 27.69 -8.57
C ASP A 118 -2.30 26.82 -9.19
N THR A 119 -2.67 26.08 -10.25
CA THR A 119 -1.74 25.33 -11.09
C THR A 119 -2.32 25.11 -12.50
N GLU A 120 -1.46 24.95 -13.49
CA GLU A 120 -1.91 24.56 -14.84
C GLU A 120 -2.41 23.11 -14.82
N VAL A 121 -1.62 22.16 -14.28
CA VAL A 121 -2.01 20.75 -14.20
C VAL A 121 -1.89 20.26 -12.78
N LEU A 122 -2.94 19.60 -12.30
CA LEU A 122 -2.91 18.82 -11.08
C LEU A 122 -2.91 17.33 -11.43
N ILE A 123 -1.88 16.60 -11.01
CA ILE A 123 -1.80 15.15 -11.17
C ILE A 123 -2.16 14.47 -9.86
N LEU A 124 -3.18 13.59 -9.88
CA LEU A 124 -3.60 12.80 -8.75
C LEU A 124 -2.96 11.41 -8.83
N GLY A 125 -1.93 11.17 -8.03
CA GLY A 125 -1.20 9.91 -7.92
C GLY A 125 0.21 9.95 -8.49
N GLY A 126 1.20 9.69 -7.64
CA GLY A 126 2.63 9.66 -7.91
C GLY A 126 3.17 8.27 -8.29
N GLY A 127 2.32 7.41 -8.87
CA GLY A 127 2.75 6.14 -9.48
C GLY A 127 3.42 6.34 -10.84
N PRO A 128 3.82 5.26 -11.55
CA PRO A 128 4.55 5.36 -12.81
C PRO A 128 3.83 6.22 -13.85
N ALA A 129 2.51 6.14 -13.94
CA ALA A 129 1.72 6.94 -14.89
C ALA A 129 1.79 8.44 -14.56
N GLY A 130 1.60 8.81 -13.28
CA GLY A 130 1.66 10.20 -12.86
C GLY A 130 3.06 10.78 -12.96
N LEU A 131 4.09 10.00 -12.58
CA LEU A 131 5.48 10.41 -12.71
C LEU A 131 5.88 10.63 -14.18
N SER A 132 5.53 9.70 -15.08
CA SER A 132 5.82 9.85 -16.51
C SER A 132 5.09 11.06 -17.12
N ALA A 133 3.83 11.27 -16.73
CA ALA A 133 3.07 12.45 -17.19
C ALA A 133 3.70 13.75 -16.67
N ALA A 134 4.11 13.80 -15.40
CA ALA A 134 4.78 14.96 -14.82
C ALA A 134 6.09 15.28 -15.56
N ILE A 135 6.89 14.26 -15.91
CA ILE A 135 8.13 14.42 -16.68
C ILE A 135 7.85 15.06 -18.06
N GLU A 136 6.87 14.54 -18.79
CA GLU A 136 6.57 15.04 -20.14
C GLU A 136 5.98 16.47 -20.10
N LEU A 137 5.11 16.76 -19.14
CA LEU A 137 4.59 18.11 -18.92
C LEU A 137 5.70 19.09 -18.50
N ALA A 138 6.59 18.65 -17.63
CA ALA A 138 7.71 19.47 -17.18
C ALA A 138 8.67 19.84 -18.33
N LYS A 139 8.98 18.89 -19.22
CA LYS A 139 9.76 19.14 -20.45
C LYS A 139 9.10 20.17 -21.36
N ALA A 140 7.77 20.20 -21.39
CA ALA A 140 6.99 21.17 -22.16
C ALA A 140 6.86 22.55 -21.47
N GLY A 141 7.46 22.73 -20.28
CA GLY A 141 7.41 23.99 -19.53
C GLY A 141 6.11 24.21 -18.75
N VAL A 142 5.24 23.19 -18.64
CA VAL A 142 3.95 23.28 -17.96
C VAL A 142 4.12 23.20 -16.44
N GLY A 143 3.44 24.08 -15.71
CA GLY A 143 3.42 24.09 -14.25
C GLY A 143 2.56 22.96 -13.67
N VAL A 144 3.17 22.07 -12.89
CA VAL A 144 2.51 20.88 -12.36
C VAL A 144 2.50 20.86 -10.83
N ILE A 145 1.36 20.47 -10.24
CA ILE A 145 1.32 19.91 -8.88
C ILE A 145 1.03 18.42 -9.00
N LEU A 146 1.93 17.59 -8.47
CA LEU A 146 1.75 16.14 -8.35
C LEU A 146 1.47 15.81 -6.89
N ILE A 147 0.34 15.16 -6.60
CA ILE A 147 0.00 14.74 -5.23
C ILE A 147 -0.05 13.22 -5.11
N ASP A 148 0.39 12.70 -3.95
CA ASP A 148 0.27 11.29 -3.59
C ASP A 148 -0.05 11.15 -2.10
N ASP A 149 -0.88 10.18 -1.74
CA ASP A 149 -1.28 9.93 -0.34
C ASP A 149 -0.21 9.16 0.47
N LYS A 150 0.89 8.78 -0.15
CA LYS A 150 2.02 8.09 0.48
C LYS A 150 3.19 9.04 0.69
N ALA A 151 4.09 8.66 1.59
CA ALA A 151 5.32 9.39 1.86
C ALA A 151 6.36 9.30 0.73
N ALA A 152 6.33 8.22 -0.07
CA ALA A 152 7.22 7.98 -1.19
C ALA A 152 6.46 7.82 -2.50
N LEU A 153 7.03 8.32 -3.59
CA LEU A 153 6.49 8.17 -4.93
C LEU A 153 6.85 6.79 -5.53
N GLY A 154 6.37 6.50 -6.73
CA GLY A 154 6.59 5.24 -7.44
C GLY A 154 5.40 4.28 -7.40
N GLY A 155 4.41 4.53 -6.54
CA GLY A 155 3.18 3.73 -6.45
C GLY A 155 3.46 2.24 -6.28
N LYS A 156 2.92 1.39 -7.15
CA LYS A 156 3.13 -0.07 -7.07
C LYS A 156 4.53 -0.53 -7.46
N LEU A 157 5.34 0.32 -8.11
CA LEU A 157 6.73 -0.02 -8.45
C LEU A 157 7.58 -0.28 -7.21
N VAL A 158 7.34 0.43 -6.10
CA VAL A 158 8.10 0.26 -4.84
C VAL A 158 7.97 -1.14 -4.24
N LEU A 159 6.96 -1.91 -4.65
CA LEU A 159 6.72 -3.28 -4.18
C LEU A 159 7.37 -4.34 -5.07
N GLN A 160 7.96 -3.96 -6.21
CA GLN A 160 8.39 -4.90 -7.24
C GLN A 160 9.90 -5.15 -7.17
N THR A 161 10.28 -6.21 -6.45
CA THR A 161 11.68 -6.66 -6.32
C THR A 161 12.17 -7.49 -7.51
N HIS A 162 11.27 -7.88 -8.43
CA HIS A 162 11.64 -8.58 -9.66
C HIS A 162 12.07 -7.59 -10.75
N LYS A 163 12.88 -8.06 -11.69
CA LYS A 163 13.28 -7.29 -12.87
C LYS A 163 12.17 -7.29 -13.90
N PHE A 164 11.91 -6.14 -14.50
CA PHE A 164 10.99 -6.00 -15.62
C PHE A 164 11.63 -6.55 -16.91
N PHE A 165 10.82 -6.98 -17.84
CA PHE A 165 11.20 -7.42 -19.17
C PHE A 165 10.36 -6.67 -20.21
N GLY A 166 10.81 -6.68 -21.47
CA GLY A 166 10.19 -5.93 -22.57
C GLY A 166 11.14 -4.90 -23.17
N SER A 167 10.65 -3.70 -23.49
CA SER A 167 11.46 -2.63 -24.05
C SER A 167 12.35 -1.95 -22.99
N ILE A 168 13.60 -1.69 -23.34
CA ILE A 168 14.52 -0.91 -22.51
C ILE A 168 14.02 0.55 -22.45
N ASP A 169 13.64 1.12 -23.57
CA ASP A 169 13.25 2.53 -23.68
C ASP A 169 11.89 2.81 -23.00
N ALA A 170 10.91 1.91 -23.20
CA ALA A 170 9.55 2.14 -22.69
C ALA A 170 9.36 1.74 -21.22
N CYS A 171 10.05 0.69 -20.74
CA CYS A 171 9.81 0.16 -19.39
C CYS A 171 11.09 -0.21 -18.62
N HIS A 172 12.24 0.26 -19.04
CA HIS A 172 13.53 0.01 -18.38
C HIS A 172 13.81 -1.49 -18.15
N ALA A 173 13.58 -2.34 -19.19
CA ALA A 173 13.77 -3.78 -19.09
C ALA A 173 15.14 -4.15 -18.49
N GLY A 174 15.18 -5.17 -17.64
CA GLY A 174 16.37 -5.57 -16.88
C GLY A 174 16.55 -4.85 -15.54
N THR A 175 15.76 -3.80 -15.26
CA THR A 175 15.75 -3.05 -13.99
C THR A 175 14.61 -3.55 -13.08
N ARG A 176 14.79 -3.52 -11.76
CA ARG A 176 13.72 -3.83 -10.81
C ARG A 176 12.70 -2.71 -10.77
N GLY A 177 11.43 -3.05 -10.47
CA GLY A 177 10.37 -2.05 -10.39
C GLY A 177 10.67 -0.95 -9.36
N MET A 178 11.21 -1.31 -8.19
CA MET A 178 11.61 -0.33 -7.17
C MET A 178 12.66 0.66 -7.70
N ASP A 179 13.68 0.17 -8.40
CA ASP A 179 14.74 1.01 -8.96
C ASP A 179 14.21 1.91 -10.10
N ILE A 180 13.19 1.45 -10.84
CA ILE A 180 12.47 2.26 -11.84
C ILE A 180 11.72 3.40 -11.14
N GLY A 181 11.03 3.10 -10.04
CA GLY A 181 10.33 4.11 -9.24
C GLY A 181 11.26 5.23 -8.78
N GLU A 182 12.41 4.87 -8.22
CA GLU A 182 13.45 5.81 -7.79
C GLU A 182 13.99 6.67 -8.95
N LYS A 183 14.25 6.07 -10.12
CA LYS A 183 14.69 6.80 -11.31
C LYS A 183 13.66 7.83 -11.79
N LEU A 184 12.39 7.44 -11.83
CA LEU A 184 11.31 8.35 -12.24
C LEU A 184 11.12 9.48 -11.21
N GLU A 185 11.18 9.18 -9.94
CA GLU A 185 11.10 10.18 -8.87
C GLU A 185 12.27 11.17 -8.93
N ALA A 186 13.49 10.68 -9.07
CA ALA A 186 14.68 11.53 -9.20
C ALA A 186 14.58 12.46 -10.41
N GLN A 187 14.08 11.95 -11.54
CA GLN A 187 13.88 12.73 -12.74
C GLN A 187 12.81 13.82 -12.55
N VAL A 188 11.65 13.49 -11.95
CA VAL A 188 10.60 14.51 -11.69
C VAL A 188 11.12 15.60 -10.76
N ARG A 189 11.88 15.23 -9.72
CA ARG A 189 12.45 16.19 -8.75
C ARG A 189 13.50 17.14 -9.36
N SER A 190 14.04 16.83 -10.52
CA SER A 190 14.99 17.73 -11.21
C SER A 190 14.32 18.90 -11.96
N TYR A 191 12.99 18.93 -12.03
CA TYR A 191 12.25 20.00 -12.71
C TYR A 191 11.69 21.01 -11.70
N GLU A 192 12.06 22.28 -11.84
CA GLU A 192 11.62 23.38 -10.96
C GLU A 192 10.12 23.72 -11.13
N ASN A 193 9.53 23.44 -12.30
CA ASN A 193 8.13 23.67 -12.62
C ASN A 193 7.19 22.56 -12.10
N VAL A 194 7.72 21.56 -11.36
CA VAL A 194 6.92 20.50 -10.72
C VAL A 194 6.98 20.62 -9.20
N ARG A 195 5.85 20.86 -8.57
CA ARG A 195 5.67 20.81 -7.11
C ARG A 195 5.15 19.44 -6.71
N ILE A 196 5.85 18.75 -5.83
CA ILE A 196 5.49 17.42 -5.34
C ILE A 196 4.93 17.53 -3.92
N TRP A 197 3.72 17.01 -3.72
CA TRP A 197 3.05 16.94 -2.43
C TRP A 197 2.79 15.48 -2.08
N THR A 198 3.67 14.90 -1.30
CA THR A 198 3.46 13.58 -0.67
C THR A 198 2.57 13.72 0.57
N GLU A 199 2.09 12.59 1.12
CA GLU A 199 1.19 12.54 2.27
C GLU A 199 -0.03 13.48 2.11
N THR A 200 -0.48 13.62 0.86
CA THR A 200 -1.56 14.52 0.46
C THR A 200 -2.69 13.73 -0.19
N THR A 201 -3.86 13.77 0.41
CA THR A 201 -5.02 13.02 -0.07
C THR A 201 -6.01 13.94 -0.78
N ALA A 202 -6.34 13.62 -2.04
CA ALA A 202 -7.47 14.25 -2.72
C ALA A 202 -8.78 13.75 -2.10
N LEU A 203 -9.56 14.67 -1.54
CA LEU A 203 -10.82 14.37 -0.85
C LEU A 203 -12.03 14.48 -1.78
N SER A 204 -12.00 15.47 -2.68
CA SER A 204 -13.14 15.78 -3.56
C SER A 204 -12.68 16.51 -4.81
N VAL A 205 -13.40 16.28 -5.90
CA VAL A 205 -13.33 17.05 -7.14
C VAL A 205 -14.69 17.71 -7.31
N PHE A 206 -14.73 19.04 -7.35
CA PHE A 206 -15.96 19.82 -7.47
C PHE A 206 -16.35 20.01 -8.93
N SER A 207 -17.60 20.38 -9.17
CA SER A 207 -18.15 20.59 -10.52
C SER A 207 -17.47 21.74 -11.30
N ASP A 208 -16.90 22.71 -10.57
CA ASP A 208 -16.08 23.82 -11.11
C ASP A 208 -14.60 23.45 -11.27
N ARG A 209 -14.27 22.16 -11.20
CA ARG A 209 -12.93 21.57 -11.31
C ARG A 209 -11.96 21.92 -10.20
N LYS A 210 -12.38 22.58 -9.13
CA LYS A 210 -11.56 22.69 -7.94
C LYS A 210 -11.38 21.32 -7.27
N VAL A 211 -10.25 21.11 -6.62
CA VAL A 211 -9.94 19.86 -5.90
C VAL A 211 -9.62 20.18 -4.45
N GLY A 212 -10.42 19.62 -3.55
CA GLY A 212 -10.13 19.70 -2.12
C GLY A 212 -9.12 18.62 -1.74
N VAL A 213 -8.03 19.01 -1.10
CA VAL A 213 -6.99 18.10 -0.66
C VAL A 213 -6.72 18.26 0.84
N LEU A 214 -6.38 17.17 1.51
CA LEU A 214 -5.86 17.17 2.87
C LEU A 214 -4.34 17.04 2.80
N ARG A 215 -3.63 18.05 3.24
CA ARG A 215 -2.17 18.13 3.25
C ARG A 215 -1.67 18.49 4.64
N GLN A 216 -0.85 17.64 5.25
CA GLN A 216 -0.29 17.89 6.59
C GLN A 216 -1.35 18.25 7.65
N GLY A 217 -2.53 17.62 7.58
CA GLY A 217 -3.64 17.91 8.49
C GLY A 217 -4.48 19.15 8.15
N HIS A 218 -4.12 19.92 7.13
CA HIS A 218 -4.84 21.12 6.69
C HIS A 218 -5.59 20.87 5.39
N TYR A 219 -6.79 21.44 5.30
CA TYR A 219 -7.56 21.42 4.06
C TYR A 219 -7.08 22.55 3.13
N VAL A 220 -6.73 22.17 1.89
CA VAL A 220 -6.28 23.11 0.84
C VAL A 220 -7.18 22.95 -0.38
N LEU A 221 -7.54 24.04 -1.04
CA LEU A 221 -8.30 24.06 -2.28
C LEU A 221 -7.37 24.32 -3.46
N VAL A 222 -7.17 23.33 -4.32
CA VAL A 222 -6.39 23.48 -5.55
C VAL A 222 -7.31 23.88 -6.70
N ARG A 223 -6.93 24.88 -7.49
CA ARG A 223 -7.62 25.34 -8.71
C ARG A 223 -6.77 25.02 -9.93
N PRO A 224 -6.86 23.82 -10.49
CA PRO A 224 -6.14 23.47 -11.70
C PRO A 224 -6.90 23.89 -12.96
N GLN A 225 -6.18 24.17 -14.05
CA GLN A 225 -6.79 24.28 -15.38
C GLN A 225 -7.15 22.88 -15.91
N ILE A 226 -6.27 21.88 -15.64
CA ILE A 226 -6.44 20.49 -16.06
C ILE A 226 -6.20 19.57 -14.85
N ILE A 227 -7.04 18.53 -14.70
CA ILE A 227 -6.85 17.45 -13.75
C ILE A 227 -6.45 16.20 -14.51
N LEU A 228 -5.32 15.59 -14.15
CA LEU A 228 -4.87 14.31 -14.65
C LEU A 228 -5.03 13.25 -13.54
N VAL A 229 -5.86 12.23 -13.77
CA VAL A 229 -6.12 11.18 -12.78
C VAL A 229 -5.20 9.98 -13.06
N ALA A 230 -4.26 9.73 -12.16
CA ALA A 230 -3.27 8.65 -12.22
C ALA A 230 -3.27 7.80 -10.93
N THR A 231 -4.43 7.64 -10.31
CA THR A 231 -4.63 7.00 -8.99
C THR A 231 -4.45 5.49 -8.99
N GLY A 232 -4.09 4.90 -10.12
CA GLY A 232 -3.85 3.47 -10.27
C GLY A 232 -5.11 2.63 -10.26
N ALA A 233 -4.98 1.37 -9.82
CA ALA A 233 -6.06 0.40 -9.81
C ALA A 233 -6.21 -0.25 -8.44
N ARG A 234 -7.44 -0.60 -8.09
CA ARG A 234 -7.80 -1.38 -6.92
C ARG A 234 -7.93 -2.85 -7.30
N GLU A 235 -7.49 -3.73 -6.41
CA GLU A 235 -7.71 -5.17 -6.57
C GLU A 235 -9.19 -5.51 -6.53
N ARG A 236 -9.60 -6.38 -7.44
CA ARG A 236 -10.93 -6.98 -7.44
C ARG A 236 -10.86 -8.28 -6.64
N SER A 237 -11.53 -8.28 -5.48
CA SER A 237 -11.56 -9.43 -4.59
C SER A 237 -12.32 -10.58 -5.22
N LEU A 238 -11.77 -11.79 -5.12
CA LEU A 238 -12.51 -13.01 -5.41
C LEU A 238 -13.51 -13.28 -4.28
N VAL A 239 -14.74 -13.60 -4.64
CA VAL A 239 -15.82 -13.85 -3.67
C VAL A 239 -15.90 -15.35 -3.36
N PHE A 240 -15.58 -15.69 -2.10
CA PHE A 240 -15.77 -17.02 -1.53
C PHE A 240 -15.99 -16.90 -0.01
N LYS A 241 -16.53 -17.93 0.62
CA LYS A 241 -16.78 -17.90 2.06
C LYS A 241 -15.46 -17.79 2.84
N GLY A 242 -15.34 -16.75 3.66
CA GLY A 242 -14.13 -16.48 4.45
C GLY A 242 -13.09 -15.61 3.75
N ASN A 243 -13.36 -15.06 2.56
CA ASN A 243 -12.42 -14.22 1.82
C ASN A 243 -12.03 -12.90 2.53
N SER A 244 -12.72 -12.51 3.58
CA SER A 244 -12.43 -11.32 4.40
C SER A 244 -11.76 -11.63 5.74
N LEU A 245 -11.53 -12.90 6.04
CA LEU A 245 -10.89 -13.30 7.29
C LEU A 245 -9.41 -12.89 7.34
N PRO A 246 -8.88 -12.52 8.53
CA PRO A 246 -7.45 -12.31 8.73
C PRO A 246 -6.66 -13.55 8.28
N GLY A 247 -5.66 -13.35 7.42
CA GLY A 247 -4.91 -14.42 6.75
C GLY A 247 -5.26 -14.57 5.28
N VAL A 248 -6.35 -13.96 4.82
CA VAL A 248 -6.67 -13.81 3.39
C VAL A 248 -6.29 -12.40 2.96
N TYR A 249 -5.40 -12.29 1.99
CA TYR A 249 -4.85 -11.02 1.51
C TYR A 249 -5.09 -10.85 0.03
N GLY A 250 -5.35 -9.63 -0.42
CA GLY A 250 -5.09 -9.27 -1.80
C GLY A 250 -3.58 -9.37 -2.10
N ALA A 251 -3.22 -9.70 -3.32
CA ALA A 251 -1.81 -9.87 -3.70
C ALA A 251 -0.98 -8.60 -3.47
N GLY A 252 -1.56 -7.41 -3.72
CA GLY A 252 -0.91 -6.13 -3.44
C GLY A 252 -0.71 -5.88 -1.94
N ALA A 253 -1.63 -6.33 -1.08
CA ALA A 253 -1.47 -6.27 0.36
C ALA A 253 -0.34 -7.18 0.82
N PHE A 254 -0.29 -8.41 0.30
CA PHE A 254 0.78 -9.34 0.59
C PHE A 254 2.14 -8.76 0.19
N GLN A 255 2.26 -8.24 -1.04
CA GLN A 255 3.49 -7.58 -1.51
C GLN A 255 3.86 -6.37 -0.65
N THR A 256 2.88 -5.58 -0.20
CA THR A 256 3.12 -4.44 0.71
C THR A 256 3.76 -4.91 2.01
N LEU A 257 3.20 -5.95 2.63
CA LEU A 257 3.74 -6.49 3.89
C LEU A 257 5.16 -7.04 3.73
N VAL A 258 5.45 -7.81 2.67
CA VAL A 258 6.76 -8.45 2.51
C VAL A 258 7.82 -7.54 1.90
N ASN A 259 7.47 -6.63 0.99
CA ASN A 259 8.45 -5.86 0.21
C ASN A 259 8.57 -4.39 0.64
N ARG A 260 7.56 -3.80 1.28
CA ARG A 260 7.64 -2.43 1.84
C ARG A 260 7.86 -2.47 3.34
N ASP A 261 7.01 -3.22 4.04
CA ASP A 261 6.98 -3.21 5.50
C ASP A 261 7.95 -4.23 6.11
N LEU A 262 8.49 -5.13 5.29
CA LEU A 262 9.39 -6.22 5.69
C LEU A 262 8.87 -7.00 6.91
N VAL A 263 7.59 -7.37 6.81
CA VAL A 263 6.90 -8.21 7.80
C VAL A 263 6.42 -9.50 7.13
N ARG A 264 6.68 -10.63 7.76
CA ARG A 264 6.28 -11.96 7.27
C ARG A 264 4.84 -12.26 7.72
N PRO A 265 3.85 -12.25 6.80
CA PRO A 265 2.44 -12.42 7.16
C PRO A 265 2.06 -13.87 7.51
N SER A 266 2.85 -14.85 7.06
CA SER A 266 2.63 -16.27 7.32
C SER A 266 3.92 -17.05 7.14
N GLU A 267 3.95 -18.30 7.58
CA GLU A 267 5.03 -19.25 7.29
C GLU A 267 4.76 -20.04 5.99
N ARG A 268 3.48 -20.22 5.68
CA ARG A 268 3.01 -20.97 4.51
C ARG A 268 1.98 -20.14 3.75
N LEU A 269 2.08 -20.12 2.42
CA LEU A 269 1.19 -19.38 1.53
C LEU A 269 0.62 -20.30 0.46
N PHE A 270 -0.69 -20.24 0.24
CA PHE A 270 -1.36 -20.76 -0.95
C PHE A 270 -1.84 -19.59 -1.80
N VAL A 271 -1.62 -19.61 -3.10
CA VAL A 271 -1.96 -18.52 -4.02
C VAL A 271 -3.17 -18.91 -4.86
N ILE A 272 -4.15 -18.00 -4.96
CA ILE A 272 -5.34 -18.18 -5.79
C ILE A 272 -5.22 -17.23 -6.98
N GLY A 273 -5.13 -17.81 -8.19
CA GLY A 273 -5.00 -17.09 -9.45
C GLY A 273 -3.58 -17.10 -10.00
N GLY A 274 -3.45 -17.61 -11.23
CA GLY A 274 -2.20 -17.77 -12.01
C GLY A 274 -1.94 -16.61 -12.98
N GLY A 275 -2.54 -15.43 -12.77
CA GLY A 275 -2.19 -14.19 -13.46
C GLY A 275 -0.81 -13.67 -13.05
N ASN A 276 -0.28 -12.66 -13.76
CA ASN A 276 1.05 -12.10 -13.46
C ASN A 276 1.22 -11.73 -11.99
N VAL A 277 0.21 -11.09 -11.39
CA VAL A 277 0.30 -10.61 -9.99
C VAL A 277 0.39 -11.79 -9.02
N GLY A 278 -0.40 -12.85 -9.20
CA GLY A 278 -0.35 -14.05 -8.36
C GLY A 278 1.01 -14.78 -8.47
N LEU A 279 1.50 -14.97 -9.70
CA LEU A 279 2.81 -15.60 -9.95
C LEU A 279 3.96 -14.77 -9.33
N ILE A 280 3.90 -13.45 -9.45
CA ILE A 280 4.91 -12.54 -8.87
C ILE A 280 4.81 -12.52 -7.33
N ALA A 281 3.60 -12.51 -6.76
CA ALA A 281 3.41 -12.55 -5.31
C ALA A 281 3.95 -13.85 -4.71
N ALA A 282 3.74 -15.00 -5.39
CA ALA A 282 4.35 -16.27 -5.00
C ALA A 282 5.88 -16.20 -5.00
N TYR A 283 6.47 -15.58 -6.01
CA TYR A 283 7.92 -15.36 -6.05
C TYR A 283 8.41 -14.46 -4.90
N HIS A 284 7.70 -13.37 -4.59
CA HIS A 284 8.04 -12.50 -3.46
C HIS A 284 7.93 -13.22 -2.11
N ALA A 285 6.96 -14.14 -1.98
CA ALA A 285 6.86 -14.99 -0.79
C ALA A 285 8.11 -15.84 -0.58
N LEU A 286 8.60 -16.48 -1.66
CA LEU A 286 9.83 -17.28 -1.61
C LEU A 286 11.06 -16.43 -1.26
N GLN A 287 11.15 -15.19 -1.78
CA GLN A 287 12.22 -14.25 -1.40
C GLN A 287 12.16 -13.87 0.09
N ALA A 288 10.97 -13.76 0.65
CA ALA A 288 10.73 -13.45 2.06
C ALA A 288 10.88 -14.68 3.00
N GLY A 289 11.32 -15.83 2.47
CA GLY A 289 11.47 -17.07 3.25
C GLY A 289 10.14 -17.73 3.62
N ILE A 290 9.06 -17.43 2.89
CA ILE A 290 7.73 -18.01 3.09
C ILE A 290 7.57 -19.21 2.15
N GLN A 291 7.15 -20.36 2.68
CA GLN A 291 6.89 -21.55 1.88
C GLN A 291 5.62 -21.35 1.03
N VAL A 292 5.74 -21.38 -0.28
CA VAL A 292 4.57 -21.42 -1.18
C VAL A 292 4.17 -22.88 -1.38
N VAL A 293 3.04 -23.25 -0.75
CA VAL A 293 2.57 -24.65 -0.74
C VAL A 293 1.81 -25.03 -2.00
N GLY A 294 1.41 -24.05 -2.81
CA GLY A 294 0.77 -24.26 -4.09
C GLY A 294 0.15 -22.99 -4.66
N LEU A 295 -0.23 -23.06 -5.91
CA LEU A 295 -1.00 -22.06 -6.63
C LEU A 295 -2.12 -22.75 -7.40
N CYS A 296 -3.34 -22.22 -7.37
CA CYS A 296 -4.42 -22.67 -8.23
C CYS A 296 -4.82 -21.61 -9.26
N GLU A 297 -5.24 -22.09 -10.44
CA GLU A 297 -5.77 -21.31 -11.56
C GLU A 297 -7.04 -21.98 -12.09
N ALA A 298 -8.10 -21.22 -12.25
CA ALA A 298 -9.39 -21.74 -12.70
C ALA A 298 -9.37 -22.17 -14.18
N LEU A 299 -8.56 -21.54 -15.00
CA LEU A 299 -8.40 -21.83 -16.42
C LEU A 299 -7.48 -23.03 -16.65
N ASP A 300 -7.44 -23.51 -17.90
CA ASP A 300 -6.56 -24.60 -18.33
C ASP A 300 -5.08 -24.26 -18.20
N GLU A 301 -4.75 -22.97 -18.30
CA GLU A 301 -3.39 -22.44 -18.20
C GLU A 301 -3.34 -21.17 -17.36
N CYS A 302 -2.17 -20.90 -16.77
CA CYS A 302 -1.93 -19.62 -16.11
C CYS A 302 -2.00 -18.47 -17.12
N GLY A 303 -2.80 -17.45 -16.82
CA GLY A 303 -2.93 -16.26 -17.65
C GLY A 303 -1.73 -15.30 -17.58
N GLY A 304 -0.80 -15.53 -16.66
CA GLY A 304 0.42 -14.73 -16.54
C GLY A 304 1.52 -15.15 -17.53
N TYR A 305 2.54 -14.29 -17.66
CA TYR A 305 3.66 -14.56 -18.57
C TYR A 305 4.42 -15.83 -18.20
N LYS A 306 4.77 -16.60 -19.21
CA LYS A 306 5.48 -17.88 -19.09
C LYS A 306 6.75 -17.78 -18.22
N VAL A 307 7.48 -16.68 -18.31
CA VAL A 307 8.72 -16.47 -17.53
C VAL A 307 8.47 -16.52 -16.02
N HIS A 308 7.34 -16.00 -15.54
CA HIS A 308 6.97 -16.03 -14.11
C HIS A 308 6.52 -17.43 -13.69
N LYS A 309 5.69 -18.10 -14.51
CA LYS A 309 5.25 -19.49 -14.28
C LYS A 309 6.45 -20.43 -14.21
N ASP A 310 7.32 -20.41 -15.24
CA ASP A 310 8.47 -21.30 -15.31
C ASP A 310 9.45 -21.08 -14.14
N LYS A 311 9.58 -19.83 -13.67
CA LYS A 311 10.38 -19.54 -12.47
C LYS A 311 9.84 -20.28 -11.25
N LEU A 312 8.54 -20.21 -10.98
CA LEU A 312 7.91 -20.91 -9.86
C LEU A 312 8.04 -22.43 -9.97
N VAL A 313 7.84 -22.98 -11.16
CA VAL A 313 8.01 -24.42 -11.42
C VAL A 313 9.43 -24.87 -11.09
N ARG A 314 10.47 -24.12 -11.55
CA ARG A 314 11.87 -24.40 -11.20
C ARG A 314 12.16 -24.29 -9.71
N MET A 315 11.40 -23.47 -8.98
CA MET A 315 11.50 -23.32 -7.52
C MET A 315 10.67 -24.36 -6.76
N GLY A 316 10.05 -25.33 -7.45
CA GLY A 316 9.32 -26.43 -6.86
C GLY A 316 7.90 -26.09 -6.38
N VAL A 317 7.32 -24.97 -6.83
CA VAL A 317 5.95 -24.59 -6.47
C VAL A 317 4.94 -25.40 -7.27
N PRO A 318 4.04 -26.18 -6.63
CA PRO A 318 2.96 -26.87 -7.31
C PRO A 318 1.97 -25.87 -7.93
N ILE A 319 1.60 -26.07 -9.19
CA ILE A 319 0.60 -25.28 -9.90
C ILE A 319 -0.55 -26.18 -10.34
N HIS A 320 -1.75 -25.89 -9.86
CA HIS A 320 -2.97 -26.64 -10.12
C HIS A 320 -3.88 -25.82 -11.03
N THR A 321 -3.93 -26.17 -12.34
CA THR A 321 -4.88 -25.57 -13.28
C THR A 321 -6.24 -26.26 -13.20
N ARG A 322 -7.32 -25.62 -13.67
CA ARG A 322 -8.72 -26.08 -13.57
C ARG A 322 -9.18 -26.23 -12.11
N HIS A 323 -8.57 -25.47 -11.19
CA HIS A 323 -8.91 -25.48 -9.78
C HIS A 323 -9.21 -24.07 -9.27
N THR A 324 -10.23 -23.95 -8.43
CA THR A 324 -10.57 -22.70 -7.76
C THR A 324 -11.05 -22.99 -6.35
N VAL A 325 -11.16 -21.93 -5.53
CA VAL A 325 -11.69 -22.02 -4.18
C VAL A 325 -13.22 -22.01 -4.24
N VAL A 326 -13.85 -22.92 -3.54
CA VAL A 326 -15.30 -23.06 -3.45
C VAL A 326 -15.82 -22.51 -2.12
N CYS A 327 -15.17 -22.89 -0.99
CA CYS A 327 -15.53 -22.46 0.37
C CYS A 327 -14.36 -22.67 1.35
#